data_30820d7a332bcc5ddb9f3bf9f8f9ccec
#
_entry.id   30820d7a332bcc5ddb9f3bf9f8f9ccec
#
_cell.length_a   1.000
_cell.length_b   1.000
_cell.length_c   1.000
_cell.angle_alpha   90.00
_cell.angle_beta   90.00
_cell.angle_gamma   90.00
#
_symmetry.space_group_name_H-M   'P 1'
#
loop_
_entity.id
_entity.type
_entity.pdbx_description
1 polymer ?
#
loop_
_entity_poly.entity_id
_entity_poly.type
_entity_poly.pdbx_seq_one_letter_code
_entity_poly.pdbx_strand_id
1 'polypeptide(L)'
;INRRIAVTPASILLEPLPKTQAVAVAAARMLDRAAAAGEIDFIGGFGAHVQKGLTSSDENLMRSLPAALSRTQRVCSYFNMGSTRAGLNMTAVERFGHVLKELAFRSRTGIGCAKVAVFANVPEDNPFMAGAHHGAGEPDFAVNVGISGPGVVKAVVEQNPNCDLTELSEVIKRTVFKITRAGELIGKEVAHLLGVEFGIVDISLAATPRAGDSVAEIIEAMGVSRMGRPGTTAALALLIDAVKKGGAMASGHVGGLSGTFIPVSEDAGMIRAVRQGALSLEKLEALTSVCSVGMDMFAVPGSTPPDVLSAIIADELSIGIINNKTTSVRVIPVPGKRAGQIVHFGGLFGSAPIMPVSRKASKDFVIRRGRMPAPLQSLRN
;
A
#
# COMPACT_ATOMS: atom_id res chain seq x y z
N ILE A 1 2.15 9.65 16.87
CA ILE A 1 0.80 9.22 16.43
C ILE A 1 0.51 9.94 15.13
N ASN A 2 -0.04 9.21 14.15
CA ASN A 2 -0.50 9.77 12.90
C ASN A 2 -2.04 9.64 12.86
N ARG A 3 -2.74 10.77 12.72
CA ARG A 3 -4.19 10.83 12.73
C ARG A 3 -4.72 10.76 11.31
N ARG A 4 -5.59 9.79 11.05
CA ARG A 4 -6.17 9.55 9.72
C ARG A 4 -7.67 9.44 9.80
N ILE A 5 -8.35 9.90 8.76
CA ILE A 5 -9.76 9.65 8.51
C ILE A 5 -9.88 9.02 7.13
N ALA A 6 -10.79 8.10 6.96
CA ALA A 6 -11.22 7.63 5.65
C ALA A 6 -12.72 7.86 5.50
N VAL A 7 -13.13 8.23 4.31
CA VAL A 7 -14.53 8.36 3.93
C VAL A 7 -14.95 7.20 3.04
N THR A 8 -16.23 6.93 2.97
CA THR A 8 -16.83 6.05 1.95
C THR A 8 -16.28 6.41 0.57
N PRO A 9 -16.07 5.44 -0.33
CA PRO A 9 -15.48 5.69 -1.65
C PRO A 9 -16.11 6.89 -2.36
N ALA A 10 -15.27 7.89 -2.68
CA ALA A 10 -15.76 9.16 -3.23
C ALA A 10 -16.54 9.00 -4.53
N SER A 11 -16.27 7.95 -5.32
CA SER A 11 -17.05 7.65 -6.53
C SER A 11 -18.52 7.37 -6.22
N ILE A 12 -18.82 6.76 -5.07
CA ILE A 12 -20.18 6.51 -4.60
C ILE A 12 -20.81 7.82 -4.11
N LEU A 13 -20.10 8.57 -3.28
CA LEU A 13 -20.58 9.84 -2.72
C LEU A 13 -20.87 10.89 -3.80
N LEU A 14 -20.10 10.87 -4.88
CA LEU A 14 -20.23 11.82 -6.00
C LEU A 14 -21.20 11.32 -7.10
N GLU A 15 -21.79 10.11 -6.97
CA GLU A 15 -22.67 9.56 -8.00
C GLU A 15 -23.88 10.46 -8.32
N PRO A 16 -24.56 11.11 -7.34
CA PRO A 16 -25.70 11.99 -7.65
C PRO A 16 -25.29 13.34 -8.25
N LEU A 17 -23.99 13.68 -8.27
CA LEU A 17 -23.51 15.00 -8.71
C LEU A 17 -23.09 15.00 -10.20
N PRO A 18 -22.98 16.18 -10.83
CA PRO A 18 -22.47 16.30 -12.19
C PRO A 18 -21.07 15.68 -12.37
N LYS A 19 -20.90 14.85 -13.40
CA LYS A 19 -19.66 14.12 -13.68
C LYS A 19 -18.62 15.02 -14.35
N THR A 20 -18.17 16.06 -13.65
CA THR A 20 -17.18 17.04 -14.12
C THR A 20 -15.93 17.03 -13.25
N GLN A 21 -14.79 17.35 -13.87
CA GLN A 21 -13.53 17.52 -13.14
C GLN A 21 -13.65 18.59 -12.05
N ALA A 22 -14.40 19.65 -12.30
CA ALA A 22 -14.60 20.74 -11.34
C ALA A 22 -15.24 20.25 -10.05
N VAL A 23 -16.28 19.40 -10.13
CA VAL A 23 -16.96 18.80 -8.97
C VAL A 23 -16.01 17.90 -8.19
N ALA A 24 -15.28 17.01 -8.86
CA ALA A 24 -14.34 16.12 -8.21
C ALA A 24 -13.19 16.88 -7.51
N VAL A 25 -12.64 17.92 -8.16
CA VAL A 25 -11.60 18.77 -7.55
C VAL A 25 -12.15 19.57 -6.37
N ALA A 26 -13.38 20.08 -6.46
CA ALA A 26 -14.03 20.80 -5.36
C ALA A 26 -14.22 19.87 -4.14
N ALA A 27 -14.67 18.64 -4.35
CA ALA A 27 -14.81 17.63 -3.30
C ALA A 27 -13.46 17.31 -2.65
N ALA A 28 -12.39 17.07 -3.44
CA ALA A 28 -11.06 16.83 -2.90
C ALA A 28 -10.56 18.00 -2.04
N ARG A 29 -10.75 19.23 -2.50
CA ARG A 29 -10.37 20.43 -1.74
C ARG A 29 -11.20 20.64 -0.48
N MET A 30 -12.47 20.24 -0.49
CA MET A 30 -13.31 20.25 0.71
C MET A 30 -12.76 19.28 1.75
N LEU A 31 -12.46 18.04 1.35
CA LEU A 31 -11.85 17.03 2.22
C LEU A 31 -10.50 17.50 2.78
N ASP A 32 -9.67 18.11 1.94
CA ASP A 32 -8.35 18.63 2.36
C ASP A 32 -8.47 19.74 3.42
N ARG A 33 -9.43 20.66 3.24
CA ARG A 33 -9.72 21.71 4.22
C ARG A 33 -10.30 21.14 5.53
N ALA A 34 -11.21 20.18 5.44
CA ALA A 34 -11.77 19.51 6.61
C ALA A 34 -10.69 18.78 7.41
N ALA A 35 -9.80 18.05 6.73
CA ALA A 35 -8.67 17.40 7.36
C ALA A 35 -7.72 18.42 8.02
N ALA A 36 -7.47 19.56 7.37
CA ALA A 36 -6.64 20.62 7.95
C ALA A 36 -7.28 21.23 9.22
N ALA A 37 -8.57 21.50 9.19
CA ALA A 37 -9.30 22.07 10.32
C ALA A 37 -9.37 21.11 11.52
N GLY A 38 -9.48 19.80 11.27
CA GLY A 38 -9.46 18.76 12.29
C GLY A 38 -8.07 18.29 12.72
N GLU A 39 -7.01 18.94 12.23
CA GLU A 39 -5.62 18.55 12.47
C GLU A 39 -5.33 17.08 12.10
N ILE A 40 -5.98 16.58 11.06
CA ILE A 40 -5.80 15.23 10.51
C ILE A 40 -4.61 15.23 9.53
N ASP A 41 -3.73 14.25 9.67
CA ASP A 41 -2.53 14.16 8.83
C ASP A 41 -2.86 13.72 7.40
N PHE A 42 -3.75 12.71 7.26
CA PHE A 42 -4.22 12.20 5.96
C PHE A 42 -5.72 11.92 5.98
N ILE A 43 -6.39 12.17 4.86
CA ILE A 43 -7.76 11.76 4.60
C ILE A 43 -7.81 10.86 3.37
N GLY A 44 -8.22 9.60 3.58
CA GLY A 44 -8.39 8.58 2.55
C GLY A 44 -9.82 8.50 2.03
N GLY A 45 -10.04 7.61 1.06
CA GLY A 45 -11.37 7.37 0.50
C GLY A 45 -11.67 8.14 -0.79
N PHE A 46 -10.78 9.02 -1.26
CA PHE A 46 -10.95 9.66 -2.57
C PHE A 46 -10.66 8.68 -3.71
N GLY A 47 -11.48 7.64 -3.84
CA GLY A 47 -11.22 6.49 -4.69
C GLY A 47 -12.47 5.77 -5.15
N ALA A 48 -12.26 4.60 -5.79
CA ALA A 48 -13.32 3.80 -6.39
C ALA A 48 -13.02 2.28 -6.37
N HIS A 49 -14.09 1.49 -6.39
CA HIS A 49 -14.07 0.05 -6.55
C HIS A 49 -14.47 -0.31 -7.99
N VAL A 50 -13.49 -0.56 -8.85
CA VAL A 50 -13.71 -0.75 -10.29
C VAL A 50 -13.41 -2.18 -10.77
N GLN A 51 -13.25 -3.13 -9.85
CA GLN A 51 -12.97 -4.54 -10.18
C GLN A 51 -14.07 -5.21 -11.01
N LYS A 52 -15.31 -4.72 -10.93
CA LYS A 52 -16.43 -5.26 -11.72
C LYS A 52 -16.71 -4.47 -13.00
N GLY A 53 -16.22 -3.26 -13.10
CA GLY A 53 -16.43 -2.34 -14.23
C GLY A 53 -16.22 -0.90 -13.79
N LEU A 54 -16.42 0.03 -14.69
CA LEU A 54 -16.31 1.47 -14.46
C LEU A 54 -17.70 2.10 -14.64
N THR A 55 -18.19 2.77 -13.62
CA THR A 55 -19.33 3.69 -13.74
C THR A 55 -18.88 5.04 -14.30
N SER A 56 -19.81 5.90 -14.68
CA SER A 56 -19.48 7.27 -15.12
C SER A 56 -18.83 8.09 -14.01
N SER A 57 -19.19 7.85 -12.75
CA SER A 57 -18.58 8.48 -11.59
C SER A 57 -17.14 8.02 -11.38
N ASP A 58 -16.88 6.72 -11.49
CA ASP A 58 -15.53 6.15 -11.40
C ASP A 58 -14.61 6.72 -12.47
N GLU A 59 -15.08 6.79 -13.72
CA GLU A 59 -14.32 7.36 -14.83
C GLU A 59 -14.01 8.84 -14.63
N ASN A 60 -15.01 9.61 -14.18
CA ASN A 60 -14.82 11.02 -13.88
C ASN A 60 -13.82 11.22 -12.73
N LEU A 61 -13.95 10.45 -11.66
CA LEU A 61 -13.03 10.52 -10.53
C LEU A 61 -11.60 10.18 -10.96
N MET A 62 -11.42 9.08 -11.70
CA MET A 62 -10.12 8.64 -12.20
C MET A 62 -9.45 9.71 -13.06
N ARG A 63 -10.17 10.30 -14.03
CA ARG A 63 -9.64 11.39 -14.88
C ARG A 63 -9.33 12.65 -14.10
N SER A 64 -10.01 12.87 -12.98
CA SER A 64 -9.86 14.08 -12.16
C SER A 64 -8.70 13.99 -11.18
N LEU A 65 -8.15 12.78 -10.91
CA LEU A 65 -7.08 12.57 -9.94
C LEU A 65 -5.88 13.50 -10.11
N PRO A 66 -5.31 13.68 -11.32
CA PRO A 66 -4.15 14.54 -11.48
C PRO A 66 -4.42 15.97 -11.03
N ALA A 67 -5.60 16.50 -11.34
CA ALA A 67 -5.99 17.85 -10.95
C ALA A 67 -6.37 17.96 -9.47
N ALA A 68 -6.96 16.92 -8.88
CA ALA A 68 -7.37 16.88 -7.48
C ALA A 68 -6.16 16.77 -6.55
N LEU A 69 -5.32 15.74 -6.76
CA LEU A 69 -4.21 15.44 -5.85
C LEU A 69 -3.03 16.41 -5.99
N SER A 70 -2.85 17.06 -7.13
CA SER A 70 -1.86 18.13 -7.25
C SER A 70 -2.24 19.43 -6.53
N ARG A 71 -3.51 19.58 -6.14
CA ARG A 71 -4.07 20.76 -5.47
C ARG A 71 -4.46 20.54 -4.02
N THR A 72 -4.15 19.38 -3.47
CA THR A 72 -4.43 18.98 -2.08
C THR A 72 -3.18 18.43 -1.41
N GLN A 73 -3.09 18.55 -0.11
CA GLN A 73 -1.93 18.09 0.66
C GLN A 73 -2.20 16.77 1.37
N ARG A 74 -3.36 16.62 1.99
CA ARG A 74 -3.72 15.51 2.88
C ARG A 74 -4.56 14.43 2.22
N VAL A 75 -5.21 14.76 1.09
CA VAL A 75 -6.10 13.80 0.40
C VAL A 75 -5.30 12.70 -0.24
N CYS A 76 -5.69 11.46 0.08
CA CYS A 76 -5.15 10.24 -0.50
C CYS A 76 -6.23 9.49 -1.28
N SER A 77 -5.80 8.74 -2.28
CA SER A 77 -6.67 8.04 -3.22
C SER A 77 -6.32 6.57 -3.31
N TYR A 78 -7.32 5.75 -3.67
CA TYR A 78 -7.11 4.36 -4.02
C TYR A 78 -8.08 3.92 -5.11
N PHE A 79 -7.67 2.90 -5.87
CA PHE A 79 -8.52 2.22 -6.82
C PHE A 79 -8.39 0.70 -6.65
N ASN A 80 -9.50 0.02 -6.33
CA ASN A 80 -9.52 -1.43 -6.34
C ASN A 80 -9.90 -1.91 -7.73
N MET A 81 -8.92 -2.42 -8.49
CA MET A 81 -9.08 -2.77 -9.91
C MET A 81 -9.24 -4.27 -10.14
N GLY A 82 -9.02 -5.07 -9.11
CA GLY A 82 -9.10 -6.52 -9.22
C GLY A 82 -9.55 -7.20 -7.95
N SER A 83 -10.05 -8.41 -8.10
CA SER A 83 -10.27 -9.34 -7.00
C SER A 83 -10.23 -10.79 -7.48
N THR A 84 -9.94 -11.71 -6.58
CA THR A 84 -9.96 -13.15 -6.88
C THR A 84 -11.31 -13.59 -7.45
N ARG A 85 -12.41 -12.96 -7.04
CA ARG A 85 -13.76 -13.27 -7.52
C ARG A 85 -14.13 -12.61 -8.84
N ALA A 86 -13.58 -11.44 -9.14
CA ALA A 86 -13.94 -10.67 -10.34
C ALA A 86 -12.87 -10.72 -11.43
N GLY A 87 -11.66 -11.18 -11.11
CA GLY A 87 -10.52 -11.04 -12.00
C GLY A 87 -9.97 -9.62 -12.00
N LEU A 88 -9.22 -9.23 -13.04
CA LEU A 88 -8.58 -7.93 -13.17
C LEU A 88 -9.23 -7.08 -14.25
N ASN A 89 -9.60 -5.85 -13.94
CA ASN A 89 -10.13 -4.89 -14.89
C ASN A 89 -8.99 -4.21 -15.67
N MET A 90 -8.56 -4.84 -16.77
CA MET A 90 -7.46 -4.33 -17.61
C MET A 90 -7.79 -3.01 -18.30
N THR A 91 -9.09 -2.70 -18.52
CA THR A 91 -9.49 -1.38 -19.04
C THR A 91 -9.19 -0.27 -18.04
N ALA A 92 -9.44 -0.50 -16.75
CA ALA A 92 -9.09 0.44 -15.70
C ALA A 92 -7.56 0.56 -15.54
N VAL A 93 -6.86 -0.55 -15.56
CA VAL A 93 -5.39 -0.60 -15.45
C VAL A 93 -4.70 0.17 -16.57
N GLU A 94 -5.14 -0.04 -17.83
CA GLU A 94 -4.57 0.67 -18.98
C GLU A 94 -4.74 2.18 -18.83
N ARG A 95 -5.93 2.65 -18.50
CA ARG A 95 -6.22 4.07 -18.30
C ARG A 95 -5.40 4.66 -17.14
N PHE A 96 -5.20 3.89 -16.10
CA PHE A 96 -4.53 4.36 -14.90
C PHE A 96 -3.03 4.64 -15.10
N GLY A 97 -2.35 3.94 -15.96
CA GLY A 97 -0.98 4.25 -16.34
C GLY A 97 -0.82 5.68 -16.88
N HIS A 98 -1.80 6.14 -17.68
CA HIS A 98 -1.85 7.52 -18.16
C HIS A 98 -2.14 8.52 -17.04
N VAL A 99 -3.07 8.19 -16.14
CA VAL A 99 -3.39 9.02 -14.96
C VAL A 99 -2.17 9.21 -14.06
N LEU A 100 -1.45 8.13 -13.75
CA LEU A 100 -0.22 8.21 -12.95
C LEU A 100 0.85 9.07 -13.63
N LYS A 101 1.02 8.90 -14.93
CA LYS A 101 1.97 9.70 -15.70
C LYS A 101 1.64 11.19 -15.61
N GLU A 102 0.38 11.56 -15.83
CA GLU A 102 -0.08 12.94 -15.73
C GLU A 102 0.07 13.48 -14.30
N LEU A 103 -0.32 12.71 -13.29
CA LEU A 103 -0.21 13.09 -11.89
C LEU A 103 1.25 13.34 -11.48
N ALA A 104 2.17 12.48 -11.92
CA ALA A 104 3.60 12.65 -11.67
C ALA A 104 4.13 13.98 -12.21
N PHE A 105 3.72 14.37 -13.42
CA PHE A 105 4.16 15.63 -14.04
C PHE A 105 3.45 16.88 -13.49
N ARG A 106 2.25 16.74 -12.94
CA ARG A 106 1.54 17.83 -12.26
C ARG A 106 2.01 18.07 -10.83
N SER A 107 2.72 17.14 -10.24
CA SER A 107 3.22 17.23 -8.87
C SER A 107 4.75 17.34 -8.83
N ARG A 108 5.26 18.21 -7.94
CA ARG A 108 6.71 18.34 -7.75
C ARG A 108 7.28 16.98 -7.34
N THR A 109 8.35 16.54 -8.00
CA THR A 109 9.04 15.26 -7.74
C THR A 109 8.18 13.99 -7.93
N GLY A 110 6.99 14.10 -8.49
CA GLY A 110 6.05 12.97 -8.60
C GLY A 110 5.31 12.64 -7.31
N ILE A 111 5.41 13.45 -6.26
CA ILE A 111 4.87 13.17 -4.91
C ILE A 111 3.35 12.91 -4.91
N GLY A 112 2.61 13.43 -5.88
CA GLY A 112 1.19 13.11 -6.03
C GLY A 112 0.93 11.61 -6.15
N CYS A 113 1.83 10.86 -6.80
CA CYS A 113 1.71 9.40 -6.95
C CYS A 113 1.92 8.65 -5.63
N ALA A 114 2.67 9.21 -4.66
CA ALA A 114 2.80 8.62 -3.33
C ALA A 114 1.49 8.59 -2.53
N LYS A 115 0.52 9.45 -2.92
CA LYS A 115 -0.81 9.53 -2.32
C LYS A 115 -1.84 8.62 -2.98
N VAL A 116 -1.44 7.78 -3.91
CA VAL A 116 -2.34 6.91 -4.69
C VAL A 116 -1.89 5.46 -4.60
N ALA A 117 -2.80 4.57 -4.20
CA ALA A 117 -2.59 3.14 -4.23
C ALA A 117 -3.58 2.45 -5.16
N VAL A 118 -3.09 1.50 -5.96
CA VAL A 118 -3.94 0.64 -6.79
C VAL A 118 -3.97 -0.73 -6.16
N PHE A 119 -5.16 -1.30 -5.96
CA PHE A 119 -5.35 -2.55 -5.23
C PHE A 119 -5.96 -3.68 -6.05
N ALA A 120 -5.65 -4.89 -5.65
CA ALA A 120 -6.49 -6.07 -5.79
C ALA A 120 -6.84 -6.62 -4.41
N ASN A 121 -8.07 -7.12 -4.25
CA ASN A 121 -8.57 -7.66 -2.97
C ASN A 121 -8.39 -6.68 -1.80
N VAL A 122 -8.71 -5.40 -2.00
CA VAL A 122 -8.62 -4.42 -0.91
C VAL A 122 -9.51 -4.85 0.26
N PRO A 123 -9.05 -4.80 1.51
CA PRO A 123 -9.90 -5.06 2.67
C PRO A 123 -10.93 -3.94 2.84
N GLU A 124 -12.03 -4.22 3.57
CA GLU A 124 -13.08 -3.22 3.85
C GLU A 124 -12.53 -2.01 4.60
N ASP A 125 -11.65 -2.23 5.58
CA ASP A 125 -10.99 -1.17 6.32
C ASP A 125 -9.48 -1.40 6.39
N ASN A 126 -8.71 -0.33 6.32
CA ASN A 126 -7.31 -0.33 6.71
C ASN A 126 -6.87 1.06 7.19
N PRO A 127 -6.06 1.15 8.24
CA PRO A 127 -5.59 2.42 8.78
C PRO A 127 -4.29 2.94 8.13
N PHE A 128 -3.69 2.25 7.14
CA PHE A 128 -2.36 2.58 6.62
C PHE A 128 -2.33 3.20 5.22
N MET A 129 -2.87 2.51 4.20
CA MET A 129 -2.70 2.92 2.78
C MET A 129 -4.01 3.28 2.12
N ALA A 130 -4.00 4.04 1.13
CA ALA A 130 -3.32 5.31 0.94
C ALA A 130 -4.01 6.34 1.83
N GLY A 131 -3.38 6.72 2.91
CA GLY A 131 -3.96 7.62 3.91
C GLY A 131 -4.94 7.00 4.90
N ALA A 132 -5.56 5.95 4.61
CA ALA A 132 -6.50 5.01 5.24
C ALA A 132 -7.57 4.62 4.19
N HIS A 133 -8.31 3.55 4.45
CA HIS A 133 -9.43 3.12 3.61
C HIS A 133 -10.60 2.72 4.49
N HIS A 134 -11.78 3.14 4.09
CA HIS A 134 -13.07 2.70 4.60
C HIS A 134 -13.91 2.25 3.39
N GLY A 135 -14.46 1.04 3.46
CA GLY A 135 -15.28 0.48 2.39
C GLY A 135 -16.69 1.07 2.36
N ALA A 136 -17.58 0.38 1.67
CA ALA A 136 -19.00 0.73 1.60
C ALA A 136 -19.85 -0.10 2.58
N GLY A 137 -19.18 -0.83 3.49
CA GLY A 137 -19.83 -1.69 4.48
C GLY A 137 -20.23 -0.93 5.75
N GLU A 138 -20.68 -1.67 6.74
CA GLU A 138 -21.01 -1.20 8.08
C GLU A 138 -19.79 -1.36 9.02
N PRO A 139 -19.69 -0.61 10.11
CA PRO A 139 -20.61 0.47 10.57
C PRO A 139 -20.37 1.81 9.87
N ASP A 140 -21.29 2.76 10.06
CA ASP A 140 -21.17 4.14 9.54
C ASP A 140 -19.93 4.86 10.07
N PHE A 141 -19.55 4.58 11.33
CA PHE A 141 -18.39 5.13 12.00
C PHE A 141 -17.65 4.05 12.81
N ALA A 142 -16.35 3.95 12.62
CA ALA A 142 -15.51 3.04 13.39
C ALA A 142 -14.16 3.67 13.73
N VAL A 143 -13.62 3.28 14.89
CA VAL A 143 -12.20 3.53 15.24
C VAL A 143 -11.39 2.30 14.86
N ASN A 144 -10.45 2.48 13.94
CA ASN A 144 -9.47 1.47 13.57
C ASN A 144 -8.09 1.85 14.12
N VAL A 145 -7.33 0.87 14.59
CA VAL A 145 -5.99 1.08 15.13
C VAL A 145 -4.96 0.45 14.22
N GLY A 146 -4.06 1.25 13.67
CA GLY A 146 -2.87 0.78 12.97
C GLY A 146 -1.66 0.81 13.91
N ILE A 147 -1.00 -0.33 14.10
CA ILE A 147 0.21 -0.42 14.89
C ILE A 147 1.36 -0.82 13.99
N SER A 148 2.45 -0.07 14.09
CA SER A 148 3.70 -0.39 13.43
C SER A 148 4.81 -0.54 14.46
N GLY A 149 5.66 -1.53 14.28
CA GLY A 149 6.73 -1.79 15.24
C GLY A 149 7.91 -2.58 14.67
N PRO A 150 8.46 -2.25 13.48
CA PRO A 150 9.64 -2.94 12.96
C PRO A 150 10.80 -2.91 13.93
N GLY A 151 11.06 -1.76 14.59
CA GLY A 151 12.15 -1.61 15.55
C GLY A 151 12.02 -2.53 16.76
N VAL A 152 10.81 -2.77 17.28
CA VAL A 152 10.58 -3.69 18.38
C VAL A 152 10.88 -5.13 17.98
N VAL A 153 10.39 -5.55 16.80
CA VAL A 153 10.65 -6.90 16.27
C VAL A 153 12.12 -7.08 15.95
N LYS A 154 12.79 -6.08 15.37
CA LYS A 154 14.24 -6.10 15.14
C LYS A 154 15.01 -6.33 16.44
N ALA A 155 14.74 -5.55 17.47
CA ALA A 155 15.41 -5.70 18.76
C ALA A 155 15.24 -7.10 19.35
N VAL A 156 14.04 -7.68 19.22
CA VAL A 156 13.78 -9.04 19.70
C VAL A 156 14.55 -10.09 18.90
N VAL A 157 14.66 -9.94 17.58
CA VAL A 157 15.46 -10.84 16.72
C VAL A 157 16.94 -10.76 17.11
N GLU A 158 17.48 -9.54 17.28
CA GLU A 158 18.87 -9.30 17.68
C GLU A 158 19.22 -9.85 19.07
N GLN A 159 18.25 -9.87 20.00
CA GLN A 159 18.42 -10.46 21.34
C GLN A 159 18.40 -11.99 21.35
N ASN A 160 18.03 -12.63 20.25
CA ASN A 160 17.90 -14.09 20.16
C ASN A 160 18.74 -14.66 19.00
N PRO A 161 20.06 -14.39 18.94
CA PRO A 161 20.89 -14.73 17.78
C PRO A 161 21.12 -16.24 17.60
N ASN A 162 20.93 -17.04 18.64
CA ASN A 162 21.18 -18.49 18.64
C ASN A 162 19.89 -19.32 18.52
N CYS A 163 18.72 -18.69 18.41
CA CYS A 163 17.45 -19.40 18.18
C CYS A 163 17.46 -20.08 16.81
N ASP A 164 16.90 -21.28 16.75
CA ASP A 164 16.49 -21.84 15.46
C ASP A 164 15.27 -21.09 14.89
N LEU A 165 14.90 -21.37 13.63
CA LEU A 165 13.80 -20.66 12.97
C LEU A 165 12.44 -20.90 13.62
N THR A 166 12.23 -22.03 14.29
CA THR A 166 11.00 -22.35 15.03
C THR A 166 10.91 -21.48 16.29
N GLU A 167 11.98 -21.47 17.07
CA GLU A 167 12.09 -20.66 18.28
C GLU A 167 11.97 -19.17 17.94
N LEU A 168 12.64 -18.71 16.88
CA LEU A 168 12.58 -17.32 16.41
C LEU A 168 11.16 -16.92 16.04
N SER A 169 10.43 -17.78 15.31
CA SER A 169 9.02 -17.57 14.98
C SER A 169 8.15 -17.41 16.23
N GLU A 170 8.37 -18.24 17.26
CA GLU A 170 7.63 -18.14 18.53
C GLU A 170 7.94 -16.85 19.30
N VAL A 171 9.19 -16.41 19.30
CA VAL A 171 9.61 -15.17 19.95
C VAL A 171 8.96 -13.95 19.26
N ILE A 172 8.97 -13.90 17.92
CA ILE A 172 8.30 -12.86 17.14
C ILE A 172 6.79 -12.87 17.42
N LYS A 173 6.16 -14.05 17.34
CA LYS A 173 4.72 -14.23 17.58
C LYS A 173 4.28 -13.70 18.94
N ARG A 174 5.01 -14.04 20.02
CA ARG A 174 4.73 -13.56 21.39
C ARG A 174 4.88 -12.05 21.52
N THR A 175 5.85 -11.47 20.84
CA THR A 175 6.07 -10.02 20.84
C THR A 175 4.92 -9.30 20.15
N VAL A 176 4.54 -9.77 18.97
CA VAL A 176 3.41 -9.23 18.20
C VAL A 176 2.09 -9.39 18.97
N PHE A 177 1.87 -10.51 19.61
CA PHE A 177 0.70 -10.70 20.50
C PHE A 177 0.56 -9.57 21.53
N LYS A 178 1.64 -9.25 22.25
CA LYS A 178 1.62 -8.20 23.29
C LYS A 178 1.30 -6.83 22.69
N ILE A 179 1.91 -6.51 21.54
CA ILE A 179 1.71 -5.23 20.84
C ILE A 179 0.25 -5.11 20.39
N THR A 180 -0.29 -6.15 19.76
CA THR A 180 -1.68 -6.19 19.27
C THR A 180 -2.68 -6.03 20.40
N ARG A 181 -2.45 -6.72 21.53
CA ARG A 181 -3.32 -6.64 22.72
C ARG A 181 -3.37 -5.22 23.29
N ALA A 182 -2.21 -4.56 23.37
CA ALA A 182 -2.15 -3.17 23.83
C ALA A 182 -2.92 -2.23 22.87
N GLY A 183 -2.79 -2.42 21.58
CA GLY A 183 -3.51 -1.62 20.57
C GLY A 183 -5.02 -1.82 20.63
N GLU A 184 -5.49 -3.06 20.79
CA GLU A 184 -6.91 -3.34 20.96
C GLU A 184 -7.50 -2.64 22.19
N LEU A 185 -6.82 -2.74 23.33
CA LEU A 185 -7.27 -2.09 24.57
C LEU A 185 -7.39 -0.57 24.42
N ILE A 186 -6.37 0.06 23.86
CA ILE A 186 -6.37 1.51 23.60
C ILE A 186 -7.46 1.88 22.58
N GLY A 187 -7.60 1.10 21.51
CA GLY A 187 -8.59 1.38 20.47
C GLY A 187 -10.03 1.27 20.99
N LYS A 188 -10.33 0.28 21.79
CA LYS A 188 -11.64 0.11 22.43
C LYS A 188 -11.97 1.26 23.37
N GLU A 189 -11.00 1.73 24.14
CA GLU A 189 -11.20 2.88 25.03
C GLU A 189 -11.46 4.16 24.24
N VAL A 190 -10.69 4.40 23.16
CA VAL A 190 -10.92 5.56 22.29
C VAL A 190 -12.29 5.49 21.62
N ALA A 191 -12.70 4.32 21.12
CA ALA A 191 -14.03 4.13 20.52
C ALA A 191 -15.16 4.41 21.52
N HIS A 192 -15.01 3.90 22.76
CA HIS A 192 -15.94 4.17 23.85
C HIS A 192 -16.07 5.67 24.17
N LEU A 193 -14.93 6.36 24.30
CA LEU A 193 -14.89 7.81 24.56
C LEU A 193 -15.53 8.63 23.43
N LEU A 194 -15.45 8.18 22.21
CA LEU A 194 -16.05 8.83 21.03
C LEU A 194 -17.51 8.43 20.78
N GLY A 195 -18.01 7.40 21.47
CA GLY A 195 -19.37 6.88 21.27
C GLY A 195 -19.58 6.22 19.90
N VAL A 196 -18.52 5.59 19.35
CA VAL A 196 -18.54 4.89 18.05
C VAL A 196 -18.07 3.45 18.20
N GLU A 197 -18.28 2.62 17.17
CA GLU A 197 -17.83 1.24 17.21
C GLU A 197 -16.30 1.13 17.12
N PHE A 198 -15.76 0.08 17.75
CA PHE A 198 -14.39 -0.35 17.56
C PHE A 198 -14.35 -1.32 16.37
N GLY A 199 -13.62 -0.96 15.33
CA GLY A 199 -13.46 -1.77 14.11
C GLY A 199 -12.31 -2.77 14.26
N ILE A 200 -11.16 -2.48 13.65
CA ILE A 200 -10.04 -3.41 13.56
C ILE A 200 -8.75 -2.90 14.22
N VAL A 201 -7.90 -3.87 14.58
CA VAL A 201 -6.47 -3.66 14.81
C VAL A 201 -5.71 -4.18 13.59
N ASP A 202 -5.02 -3.28 12.92
CA ASP A 202 -4.07 -3.65 11.87
C ASP A 202 -2.65 -3.67 12.48
N ILE A 203 -2.10 -4.88 12.63
CA ILE A 203 -0.73 -5.09 13.08
C ILE A 203 0.17 -5.29 11.86
N SER A 204 0.78 -4.20 11.41
CA SER A 204 1.66 -4.21 10.25
C SER A 204 3.03 -3.69 10.60
N LEU A 205 4.06 -4.45 10.24
CA LEU A 205 5.42 -3.94 10.28
C LEU A 205 5.60 -2.99 9.09
N ALA A 206 5.19 -1.75 9.28
CA ALA A 206 5.33 -0.67 8.31
C ALA A 206 6.53 0.20 8.68
N ALA A 207 7.60 0.11 7.90
CA ALA A 207 8.82 0.88 8.15
C ALA A 207 8.57 2.38 8.08
N THR A 208 9.42 3.13 8.79
CA THR A 208 9.51 4.58 8.65
C THR A 208 10.95 4.99 8.27
N PRO A 209 11.17 6.21 7.75
CA PRO A 209 12.52 6.67 7.41
C PRO A 209 13.47 6.81 8.61
N ARG A 210 13.01 6.50 9.81
CA ARG A 210 13.83 6.58 11.05
C ARG A 210 14.81 5.41 11.12
N ALA A 211 16.00 5.68 11.61
CA ALA A 211 17.00 4.64 11.85
C ALA A 211 16.48 3.59 12.85
N GLY A 212 16.68 2.33 12.54
CA GLY A 212 16.25 1.20 13.36
C GLY A 212 14.80 0.76 13.16
N ASP A 213 14.00 1.47 12.36
CA ASP A 213 12.61 1.15 12.07
C ASP A 213 12.48 0.63 10.62
N SER A 214 13.14 -0.49 10.33
CA SER A 214 13.30 -1.07 8.98
C SER A 214 12.97 -2.55 8.97
N VAL A 215 12.10 -2.95 8.04
CA VAL A 215 11.79 -4.36 7.77
C VAL A 215 13.00 -5.06 7.14
N ALA A 216 13.70 -4.38 6.24
CA ALA A 216 14.91 -4.95 5.66
C ALA A 216 15.97 -5.28 6.72
N GLU A 217 16.09 -4.44 7.76
CA GLU A 217 17.02 -4.70 8.86
C GLU A 217 16.57 -5.88 9.75
N ILE A 218 15.26 -6.14 9.88
CA ILE A 218 14.78 -7.37 10.53
C ILE A 218 15.25 -8.60 9.74
N ILE A 219 15.05 -8.60 8.43
CA ILE A 219 15.47 -9.71 7.54
C ILE A 219 17.00 -9.92 7.61
N GLU A 220 17.76 -8.83 7.67
CA GLU A 220 19.21 -8.89 7.83
C GLU A 220 19.61 -9.43 9.21
N ALA A 221 18.93 -9.04 10.28
CA ALA A 221 19.12 -9.58 11.62
C ALA A 221 18.78 -11.09 11.74
N MET A 222 17.85 -11.58 10.90
CA MET A 222 17.56 -13.02 10.78
C MET A 222 18.66 -13.82 10.07
N GLY A 223 19.74 -13.17 9.62
CA GLY A 223 20.91 -13.82 9.00
C GLY A 223 21.00 -13.69 7.48
N VAL A 224 20.08 -13.00 6.82
CA VAL A 224 20.19 -12.70 5.39
C VAL A 224 21.20 -11.58 5.19
N SER A 225 22.25 -11.81 4.39
CA SER A 225 23.37 -10.87 4.23
C SER A 225 22.95 -9.47 3.74
N ARG A 226 21.88 -9.39 2.94
CA ARG A 226 21.28 -8.14 2.47
C ARG A 226 19.86 -8.41 1.95
N MET A 227 18.92 -7.53 2.26
CA MET A 227 17.58 -7.56 1.69
C MET A 227 17.65 -7.65 0.15
N GLY A 228 16.91 -8.59 -0.45
CA GLY A 228 16.95 -8.89 -1.90
C GLY A 228 17.86 -10.06 -2.28
N ARG A 229 18.83 -10.46 -1.46
CA ARG A 229 19.68 -11.64 -1.70
C ARG A 229 18.92 -12.96 -1.47
N PRO A 230 19.41 -14.10 -1.97
CA PRO A 230 18.84 -15.42 -1.69
C PRO A 230 18.60 -15.63 -0.19
N GLY A 231 17.46 -16.21 0.17
CA GLY A 231 16.99 -16.33 1.55
C GLY A 231 15.96 -15.26 1.96
N THR A 232 15.97 -14.08 1.32
CA THR A 232 15.04 -12.98 1.67
C THR A 232 13.58 -13.39 1.62
N THR A 233 13.14 -14.10 0.56
CA THR A 233 11.73 -14.49 0.40
C THR A 233 11.30 -15.46 1.52
N ALA A 234 12.15 -16.42 1.89
CA ALA A 234 11.88 -17.36 2.97
C ALA A 234 11.83 -16.67 4.34
N ALA A 235 12.79 -15.80 4.63
CA ALA A 235 12.82 -15.02 5.87
C ALA A 235 11.59 -14.08 5.98
N LEU A 236 11.19 -13.43 4.88
CA LEU A 236 10.00 -12.60 4.83
C LEU A 236 8.73 -13.42 5.05
N ALA A 237 8.62 -14.60 4.46
CA ALA A 237 7.49 -15.50 4.66
C ALA A 237 7.35 -15.93 6.14
N LEU A 238 8.46 -16.31 6.78
CA LEU A 238 8.48 -16.64 8.21
C LEU A 238 8.06 -15.44 9.06
N LEU A 239 8.61 -14.27 8.79
CA LEU A 239 8.30 -13.05 9.53
C LEU A 239 6.79 -12.72 9.45
N ILE A 240 6.22 -12.76 8.25
CA ILE A 240 4.80 -12.43 8.05
C ILE A 240 3.88 -13.45 8.71
N ASP A 241 4.19 -14.73 8.59
CA ASP A 241 3.42 -15.78 9.24
C ASP A 241 3.41 -15.63 10.77
N ALA A 242 4.58 -15.36 11.36
CA ALA A 242 4.70 -15.09 12.80
C ALA A 242 3.91 -13.84 13.23
N VAL A 243 3.98 -12.75 12.45
CA VAL A 243 3.22 -11.52 12.71
C VAL A 243 1.72 -11.78 12.66
N LYS A 244 1.22 -12.43 11.60
CA LYS A 244 -0.21 -12.74 11.45
C LYS A 244 -0.71 -13.67 12.55
N LYS A 245 0.04 -14.69 12.90
CA LYS A 245 -0.33 -15.61 13.99
C LYS A 245 -0.36 -14.89 15.35
N GLY A 246 0.63 -14.05 15.62
CA GLY A 246 0.68 -13.25 16.85
C GLY A 246 -0.52 -12.30 16.97
N GLY A 247 -0.88 -11.63 15.88
CA GLY A 247 -2.07 -10.79 15.82
C GLY A 247 -3.36 -11.55 16.02
N ALA A 248 -3.59 -12.60 15.23
CA ALA A 248 -4.81 -13.41 15.28
C ALA A 248 -5.04 -14.10 16.64
N MET A 249 -3.98 -14.45 17.35
CA MET A 249 -4.09 -15.01 18.69
C MET A 249 -4.37 -13.94 19.76
N ALA A 250 -4.06 -12.67 19.48
CA ALA A 250 -4.24 -11.58 20.43
C ALA A 250 -5.64 -10.96 20.41
N SER A 251 -6.30 -10.94 19.26
CA SER A 251 -7.56 -10.22 19.06
C SER A 251 -8.41 -10.87 17.98
N GLY A 252 -9.73 -10.94 18.21
CA GLY A 252 -10.71 -11.26 17.17
C GLY A 252 -10.98 -10.14 16.18
N HIS A 253 -10.42 -8.95 16.42
CA HIS A 253 -10.58 -7.76 15.58
C HIS A 253 -9.38 -7.50 14.67
N VAL A 254 -8.49 -8.45 14.46
CA VAL A 254 -7.35 -8.29 13.55
C VAL A 254 -7.84 -8.23 12.10
N GLY A 255 -7.44 -7.18 11.40
CA GLY A 255 -7.89 -6.93 10.03
C GLY A 255 -6.92 -6.06 9.23
N GLY A 256 -7.45 -5.41 8.22
CA GLY A 256 -6.70 -4.50 7.36
C GLY A 256 -5.63 -5.22 6.54
N LEU A 257 -4.44 -4.66 6.54
CA LEU A 257 -3.27 -5.14 5.79
C LEU A 257 -2.30 -5.96 6.66
N SER A 258 -2.72 -6.34 7.86
CA SER A 258 -1.88 -7.00 8.88
C SER A 258 -0.79 -7.91 8.31
N GLY A 259 0.44 -7.69 8.76
CA GLY A 259 1.63 -8.43 8.30
C GLY A 259 2.86 -7.56 8.17
N THR A 260 3.44 -7.47 6.98
CA THR A 260 4.69 -6.73 6.76
C THR A 260 4.63 -5.96 5.43
N PHE A 261 4.94 -4.67 5.50
CA PHE A 261 5.09 -3.79 4.34
C PHE A 261 6.54 -3.79 3.85
N ILE A 262 6.72 -3.55 2.56
CA ILE A 262 8.04 -3.43 1.93
C ILE A 262 8.16 -2.12 1.13
N PRO A 263 7.90 -0.95 1.74
CA PRO A 263 7.96 0.34 1.06
C PRO A 263 9.42 0.74 0.82
N VAL A 264 9.80 0.94 -0.44
CA VAL A 264 11.21 1.23 -0.78
C VAL A 264 11.66 2.58 -0.25
N SER A 265 10.83 3.64 -0.33
CA SER A 265 11.24 4.99 0.07
C SER A 265 11.17 5.25 1.57
N GLU A 266 10.42 4.45 2.29
CA GLU A 266 10.13 4.62 3.71
C GLU A 266 11.01 3.71 4.60
N ASP A 267 11.85 2.85 4.00
CA ASP A 267 12.69 1.86 4.70
C ASP A 267 14.18 2.07 4.37
N ALA A 268 14.96 2.45 5.38
CA ALA A 268 16.39 2.73 5.22
C ALA A 268 17.19 1.51 4.70
N GLY A 269 16.82 0.31 5.12
CA GLY A 269 17.45 -0.93 4.63
C GLY A 269 17.08 -1.25 3.18
N MET A 270 15.82 -1.03 2.78
CA MET A 270 15.39 -1.18 1.39
C MET A 270 16.12 -0.19 0.47
N ILE A 271 16.21 1.07 0.87
CA ILE A 271 16.99 2.10 0.15
C ILE A 271 18.45 1.63 -0.07
N ARG A 272 19.09 1.11 0.97
CA ARG A 272 20.46 0.57 0.88
C ARG A 272 20.53 -0.61 -0.08
N ALA A 273 19.58 -1.54 0.01
CA ALA A 273 19.54 -2.73 -0.83
C ALA A 273 19.43 -2.39 -2.33
N VAL A 274 18.55 -1.44 -2.68
CA VAL A 274 18.42 -0.95 -4.06
C VAL A 274 19.70 -0.27 -4.52
N ARG A 275 20.29 0.62 -3.73
CA ARG A 275 21.53 1.33 -4.08
C ARG A 275 22.73 0.39 -4.30
N GLN A 276 22.75 -0.73 -3.60
CA GLN A 276 23.80 -1.75 -3.72
C GLN A 276 23.50 -2.81 -4.79
N GLY A 277 22.39 -2.66 -5.53
CA GLY A 277 21.99 -3.63 -6.57
C GLY A 277 21.60 -5.01 -6.01
N ALA A 278 21.27 -5.10 -4.71
CA ALA A 278 20.80 -6.32 -4.09
C ALA A 278 19.30 -6.53 -4.30
N LEU A 279 18.54 -5.45 -4.42
CA LEU A 279 17.11 -5.44 -4.65
C LEU A 279 16.78 -4.77 -5.98
N SER A 280 16.31 -5.55 -6.95
CA SER A 280 15.77 -5.08 -8.24
C SER A 280 14.25 -4.97 -8.19
N LEU A 281 13.64 -4.41 -9.24
CA LEU A 281 12.18 -4.31 -9.36
C LEU A 281 11.53 -5.70 -9.42
N GLU A 282 12.11 -6.60 -10.21
CA GLU A 282 11.64 -7.98 -10.36
C GLU A 282 11.76 -8.76 -9.04
N LYS A 283 12.82 -8.48 -8.25
CA LYS A 283 12.95 -9.08 -6.93
C LYS A 283 11.94 -8.52 -5.94
N LEU A 284 11.65 -7.22 -6.00
CA LEU A 284 10.62 -6.59 -5.19
C LEU A 284 9.25 -7.21 -5.50
N GLU A 285 8.92 -7.36 -6.79
CA GLU A 285 7.70 -8.04 -7.26
C GLU A 285 7.63 -9.49 -6.73
N ALA A 286 8.69 -10.27 -6.85
CA ALA A 286 8.73 -11.63 -6.35
C ALA A 286 8.49 -11.72 -4.83
N LEU A 287 8.96 -10.75 -4.05
CA LEU A 287 8.71 -10.67 -2.60
C LEU A 287 7.24 -10.43 -2.26
N THR A 288 6.49 -9.83 -3.18
CA THR A 288 5.05 -9.55 -2.95
C THR A 288 4.19 -10.81 -2.96
N SER A 289 4.70 -11.91 -3.48
CA SER A 289 4.03 -13.21 -3.35
C SER A 289 3.83 -13.64 -1.88
N VAL A 290 4.69 -13.19 -0.99
CA VAL A 290 4.66 -13.51 0.45
C VAL A 290 4.41 -12.29 1.34
N CYS A 291 4.58 -11.03 0.88
CA CYS A 291 4.30 -9.85 1.70
C CYS A 291 2.79 -9.63 1.90
N SER A 292 2.40 -8.72 2.79
CA SER A 292 0.98 -8.47 3.08
C SER A 292 0.34 -7.37 2.22
N VAL A 293 1.13 -6.59 1.49
CA VAL A 293 0.63 -5.36 0.84
C VAL A 293 0.90 -5.32 -0.66
N GLY A 294 2.12 -5.59 -1.11
CA GLY A 294 2.49 -5.47 -2.53
C GLY A 294 3.72 -4.57 -2.76
N MET A 295 3.87 -4.10 -4.00
CA MET A 295 4.95 -3.20 -4.40
C MET A 295 4.65 -1.78 -3.94
N ASP A 296 5.40 -1.32 -2.94
CA ASP A 296 5.06 -0.09 -2.25
C ASP A 296 6.16 0.98 -2.33
N MET A 297 5.75 2.23 -2.57
CA MET A 297 6.57 3.43 -2.48
C MET A 297 7.91 3.32 -3.23
N PHE A 298 7.91 2.76 -4.42
CA PHE A 298 9.10 2.66 -5.26
C PHE A 298 9.09 3.71 -6.37
N ALA A 299 10.27 4.28 -6.63
CA ALA A 299 10.44 5.33 -7.62
C ALA A 299 11.05 4.78 -8.92
N VAL A 300 10.53 5.24 -10.05
CA VAL A 300 10.99 4.88 -11.39
C VAL A 300 11.30 6.15 -12.21
N PRO A 301 12.06 6.05 -13.31
CA PRO A 301 12.33 7.20 -14.17
C PRO A 301 11.03 7.88 -14.64
N GLY A 302 10.97 9.21 -14.58
CA GLY A 302 9.82 9.96 -15.09
C GLY A 302 9.56 9.75 -16.58
N SER A 303 10.53 9.23 -17.32
CA SER A 303 10.39 8.85 -18.74
C SER A 303 9.70 7.50 -18.95
N THR A 304 9.43 6.72 -17.90
CA THR A 304 8.73 5.42 -18.01
C THR A 304 7.39 5.62 -18.73
N PRO A 305 7.12 4.86 -19.82
CA PRO A 305 5.89 4.99 -20.58
C PRO A 305 4.64 4.58 -19.77
N PRO A 306 3.45 5.14 -20.07
CA PRO A 306 2.21 4.77 -19.38
C PRO A 306 1.86 3.28 -19.48
N ASP A 307 2.09 2.65 -20.63
CA ASP A 307 1.87 1.22 -20.86
C ASP A 307 2.77 0.34 -19.98
N VAL A 308 4.00 0.75 -19.72
CA VAL A 308 4.90 0.06 -18.78
C VAL A 308 4.39 0.21 -17.34
N LEU A 309 3.91 1.39 -16.94
CA LEU A 309 3.29 1.58 -15.61
C LEU A 309 2.04 0.69 -15.45
N SER A 310 1.22 0.62 -16.49
CA SER A 310 0.05 -0.26 -16.50
C SER A 310 0.43 -1.74 -16.42
N ALA A 311 1.50 -2.16 -17.10
CA ALA A 311 1.98 -3.55 -17.04
C ALA A 311 2.46 -3.91 -15.63
N ILE A 312 3.24 -3.06 -14.98
CA ILE A 312 3.68 -3.25 -13.58
C ILE A 312 2.47 -3.39 -12.64
N ILE A 313 1.43 -2.56 -12.84
CA ILE A 313 0.19 -2.68 -12.07
C ILE A 313 -0.49 -4.02 -12.34
N ALA A 314 -0.57 -4.43 -13.60
CA ALA A 314 -1.22 -5.70 -13.98
C ALA A 314 -0.50 -6.91 -13.37
N ASP A 315 0.83 -6.94 -13.42
CA ASP A 315 1.66 -8.02 -12.89
C ASP A 315 1.43 -8.17 -11.38
N GLU A 316 1.57 -7.09 -10.64
CA GLU A 316 1.40 -7.10 -9.17
C GLU A 316 -0.02 -7.48 -8.75
N LEU A 317 -1.05 -6.91 -9.39
CA LEU A 317 -2.43 -7.23 -9.03
C LEU A 317 -2.78 -8.68 -9.38
N SER A 318 -2.18 -9.24 -10.44
CA SER A 318 -2.34 -10.65 -10.80
C SER A 318 -1.79 -11.59 -9.72
N ILE A 319 -0.64 -11.25 -9.11
CA ILE A 319 -0.10 -12.01 -7.97
C ILE A 319 -1.13 -12.07 -6.83
N GLY A 320 -1.75 -10.93 -6.49
CA GLY A 320 -2.79 -10.89 -5.45
C GLY A 320 -4.03 -11.71 -5.80
N ILE A 321 -4.49 -11.59 -7.03
CA ILE A 321 -5.71 -12.27 -7.50
C ILE A 321 -5.52 -13.80 -7.48
N ILE A 322 -4.40 -14.30 -8.00
CA ILE A 322 -4.12 -15.75 -8.05
C ILE A 322 -3.92 -16.31 -6.64
N ASN A 323 -3.22 -15.59 -5.77
CA ASN A 323 -2.91 -16.05 -4.42
C ASN A 323 -4.02 -15.74 -3.39
N ASN A 324 -5.14 -15.15 -3.82
CA ASN A 324 -6.25 -14.74 -2.94
C ASN A 324 -5.78 -13.89 -1.74
N LYS A 325 -4.93 -12.92 -2.03
CA LYS A 325 -4.40 -11.98 -1.04
C LYS A 325 -4.51 -10.55 -1.53
N THR A 326 -4.49 -9.60 -0.61
CA THR A 326 -4.38 -8.18 -0.97
C THR A 326 -3.02 -7.91 -1.59
N THR A 327 -3.01 -7.22 -2.72
CA THR A 327 -1.82 -6.59 -3.29
C THR A 327 -2.13 -5.16 -3.67
N SER A 328 -1.10 -4.32 -3.66
CA SER A 328 -1.20 -2.93 -4.09
C SER A 328 0.04 -2.46 -4.84
N VAL A 329 -0.11 -1.39 -5.58
CA VAL A 329 1.00 -0.69 -6.24
C VAL A 329 0.96 0.78 -5.89
N ARG A 330 2.08 1.30 -5.34
CA ARG A 330 2.39 2.73 -5.27
C ARG A 330 3.68 3.00 -6.02
N VAL A 331 3.58 3.20 -7.32
CA VAL A 331 4.70 3.53 -8.21
C VAL A 331 4.80 5.03 -8.41
N ILE A 332 6.00 5.57 -8.31
CA ILE A 332 6.26 7.01 -8.40
C ILE A 332 7.18 7.28 -9.59
N PRO A 333 6.63 7.64 -10.77
CA PRO A 333 7.42 8.17 -11.87
C PRO A 333 7.97 9.55 -11.48
N VAL A 334 9.30 9.73 -11.49
CA VAL A 334 9.92 10.98 -11.03
C VAL A 334 10.37 11.84 -12.22
N PRO A 335 9.68 12.93 -12.53
CA PRO A 335 10.03 13.80 -13.65
C PRO A 335 11.50 14.27 -13.60
N GLY A 336 12.19 14.21 -14.73
CA GLY A 336 13.58 14.66 -14.87
C GLY A 336 14.64 13.75 -14.23
N LYS A 337 14.25 12.66 -13.53
CA LYS A 337 15.18 11.74 -12.89
C LYS A 337 15.38 10.47 -13.72
N ARG A 338 16.59 9.89 -13.59
CA ARG A 338 17.02 8.65 -14.24
C ARG A 338 17.35 7.59 -13.20
N ALA A 339 17.37 6.33 -13.61
CA ALA A 339 17.79 5.21 -12.76
C ALA A 339 19.14 5.48 -12.08
N GLY A 340 19.24 5.07 -10.81
CA GLY A 340 20.42 5.29 -9.96
C GLY A 340 20.45 6.63 -9.23
N GLN A 341 19.67 7.63 -9.65
CA GLN A 341 19.54 8.90 -8.92
C GLN A 341 18.63 8.73 -7.70
N ILE A 342 18.64 9.71 -6.81
CA ILE A 342 17.81 9.75 -5.60
C ILE A 342 16.79 10.87 -5.71
N VAL A 343 15.57 10.61 -5.24
CA VAL A 343 14.52 11.61 -5.00
C VAL A 343 14.24 11.71 -3.51
N HIS A 344 14.00 12.92 -3.03
CA HIS A 344 13.60 13.19 -1.64
C HIS A 344 12.16 13.68 -1.65
N PHE A 345 11.28 12.94 -1.00
CA PHE A 345 9.87 13.31 -0.84
C PHE A 345 9.64 14.08 0.45
N GLY A 346 10.41 13.79 1.48
CA GLY A 346 10.32 14.39 2.82
C GLY A 346 9.26 13.76 3.71
N GLY A 347 9.30 14.09 5.00
CA GLY A 347 8.36 13.60 5.99
C GLY A 347 8.29 12.08 6.05
N LEU A 348 7.09 11.53 6.14
CA LEU A 348 6.83 10.09 6.18
C LEU A 348 7.13 9.37 4.86
N PHE A 349 7.12 10.09 3.73
CA PHE A 349 7.38 9.49 2.42
C PHE A 349 8.87 9.24 2.14
N GLY A 350 9.76 9.77 2.97
CA GLY A 350 11.19 9.50 2.95
C GLY A 350 11.90 9.92 1.67
N SER A 351 12.74 9.03 1.17
CA SER A 351 13.51 9.23 -0.08
C SER A 351 13.70 7.90 -0.80
N ALA A 352 13.72 7.93 -2.14
CA ALA A 352 13.86 6.72 -2.93
C ALA A 352 15.01 6.80 -3.94
N PRO A 353 15.81 5.74 -4.10
CA PRO A 353 16.60 5.54 -5.29
C PRO A 353 15.65 5.25 -6.47
N ILE A 354 15.94 5.85 -7.63
CA ILE A 354 15.19 5.59 -8.87
C ILE A 354 15.59 4.22 -9.40
N MET A 355 14.66 3.27 -9.38
CA MET A 355 14.89 1.89 -9.82
C MET A 355 14.87 1.81 -11.36
N PRO A 356 15.74 1.04 -11.97
CA PRO A 356 15.70 0.81 -13.41
C PRO A 356 14.44 0.02 -13.78
N VAL A 357 13.84 0.37 -14.92
CA VAL A 357 12.66 -0.33 -15.47
C VAL A 357 12.95 -0.64 -16.93
N SER A 358 12.60 -1.84 -17.38
CA SER A 358 12.64 -2.18 -18.80
C SER A 358 11.71 -1.25 -19.59
N ARG A 359 12.22 -0.70 -20.67
CA ARG A 359 11.46 0.15 -21.59
C ARG A 359 10.86 -0.62 -22.75
N LYS A 360 11.17 -1.90 -22.86
CA LYS A 360 10.56 -2.78 -23.86
C LYS A 360 9.09 -2.94 -23.48
N ALA A 361 8.25 -2.43 -24.34
CA ALA A 361 6.85 -2.20 -24.03
C ALA A 361 6.05 -3.49 -24.01
N SER A 362 5.21 -3.63 -23.00
CA SER A 362 4.07 -4.54 -22.99
C SER A 362 2.83 -3.90 -23.60
N LYS A 363 3.03 -2.93 -24.53
CA LYS A 363 1.96 -2.12 -25.11
C LYS A 363 0.86 -2.97 -25.70
N ASP A 364 1.23 -3.94 -26.55
CA ASP A 364 0.26 -4.78 -27.25
C ASP A 364 -0.55 -5.67 -26.29
N PHE A 365 0.01 -6.04 -25.14
CA PHE A 365 -0.73 -6.74 -24.10
C PHE A 365 -1.69 -5.78 -23.38
N VAL A 366 -1.22 -4.63 -22.94
CA VAL A 366 -2.00 -3.66 -22.16
C VAL A 366 -3.18 -3.10 -22.95
N ILE A 367 -2.99 -2.77 -24.23
CA ILE A 367 -4.05 -2.19 -25.09
C ILE A 367 -5.17 -3.18 -25.47
N ARG A 368 -5.01 -4.48 -25.17
CA ARG A 368 -6.10 -5.46 -25.32
C ARG A 368 -7.28 -5.10 -24.44
N ARG A 369 -7.03 -4.47 -23.27
CA ARG A 369 -8.08 -4.04 -22.34
C ARG A 369 -9.00 -5.20 -21.91
N GLY A 370 -10.24 -4.89 -21.58
CA GLY A 370 -11.22 -5.88 -21.16
C GLY A 370 -10.95 -6.36 -19.74
N ARG A 371 -11.10 -7.65 -19.52
CA ARG A 371 -10.96 -8.30 -18.22
C ARG A 371 -10.07 -9.54 -18.32
N MET A 372 -9.12 -9.66 -17.42
CA MET A 372 -8.55 -10.98 -17.12
C MET A 372 -9.56 -11.72 -16.22
N PRO A 373 -10.05 -12.89 -16.63
CA PRO A 373 -11.06 -13.64 -15.87
C PRO A 373 -10.59 -14.00 -14.47
N ALA A 374 -11.54 -14.25 -13.58
CA ALA A 374 -11.24 -14.80 -12.27
C ALA A 374 -10.52 -16.16 -12.40
N PRO A 375 -9.47 -16.41 -11.59
CA PRO A 375 -8.74 -17.67 -11.67
C PRO A 375 -9.58 -18.85 -11.19
N LEU A 376 -9.29 -20.05 -11.70
CA LEU A 376 -9.80 -21.28 -11.14
C LEU A 376 -9.12 -21.53 -9.78
N GLN A 377 -9.90 -21.50 -8.72
CA GLN A 377 -9.36 -21.73 -7.35
C GLN A 377 -8.87 -23.18 -7.15
N SER A 378 -9.32 -24.11 -7.99
CA SER A 378 -8.87 -25.50 -7.99
C SER A 378 -7.45 -25.70 -8.54
N LEU A 379 -6.86 -24.70 -9.16
CA LEU A 379 -5.44 -24.72 -9.58
C LEU A 379 -4.47 -24.36 -8.45
N ARG A 380 -4.88 -24.48 -7.22
CA ARG A 380 -3.94 -24.44 -6.08
C ARG A 380 -3.18 -25.77 -6.06
N ASN A 381 -1.95 -25.72 -6.49
CA ASN A 381 -1.01 -26.81 -6.30
C ASN A 381 -0.50 -26.80 -4.87
#